data_2b1518e0264ca291daa9c32a7337be3c
#
_entry.id   2b1518e0264ca291daa9c32a7337be3c
#
_cell.length_a   1.000
_cell.length_b   1.000
_cell.length_c   1.000
_cell.angle_alpha   90.00
_cell.angle_beta   90.00
_cell.angle_gamma   90.00
#
_symmetry.space_group_name_H-M   'P 1'
#
loop_
_entity.id
_entity.type
_entity.pdbx_description
1 polymer ?
#
loop_
_entity_poly.entity_id
_entity_poly.type
_entity_poly.pdbx_seq_one_letter_code
_entity_poly.pdbx_strand_id
1 'polypeptide(L)'
;IVCFDRDVFGDCPDFRFPETPEGPRPTFGSILEPAPPEKYILTDRLWDYLQRYAEKHRAKGNGFGFGLANPDGVSRTLSARYYKDGSEILIVRGKRKNPRRLTIVEAARLMGYGELVKTRDDVPVSDTQAYRQFGNSVVPLVVTAVGRQILEVMKTRIDDEKGFTLLKQNPRSKRRRKALRTS
;
A
#
# COMPACT_ATOMS: atom_id res chain seq x y z
N ILE A 1 4.82 8.62 -9.23
CA ILE A 1 5.26 9.42 -10.39
C ILE A 1 4.33 9.07 -11.55
N VAL A 2 3.77 10.09 -12.21
CA VAL A 2 3.01 9.96 -13.44
C VAL A 2 3.82 10.59 -14.56
N CYS A 3 3.94 9.88 -15.67
CA CYS A 3 4.69 10.35 -16.85
C CYS A 3 3.82 10.22 -18.08
N PHE A 4 3.87 11.22 -18.94
CA PHE A 4 3.24 11.22 -20.26
C PHE A 4 4.32 11.25 -21.34
N ASP A 5 4.02 10.64 -22.48
CA ASP A 5 4.91 10.69 -23.64
C ASP A 5 4.87 12.12 -24.22
N ARG A 6 6.03 12.78 -24.27
CA ARG A 6 6.15 14.16 -24.71
C ARG A 6 5.77 14.33 -26.19
N ASP A 7 6.09 13.35 -27.02
CA ASP A 7 5.77 13.40 -28.45
C ASP A 7 4.25 13.39 -28.69
N VAL A 8 3.48 12.82 -27.72
CA VAL A 8 2.01 12.74 -27.78
C VAL A 8 1.33 13.89 -27.04
N PHE A 9 1.81 14.21 -25.83
CA PHE A 9 1.11 15.14 -24.92
C PHE A 9 1.77 16.52 -24.81
N GLY A 10 2.92 16.74 -25.48
CA GLY A 10 3.70 17.95 -25.34
C GLY A 10 4.48 18.01 -24.03
N ASP A 11 5.04 19.19 -23.72
CA ASP A 11 5.93 19.36 -22.58
C ASP A 11 5.23 19.32 -21.21
N CYS A 12 3.97 19.72 -21.15
CA CYS A 12 3.24 19.82 -19.88
C CYS A 12 1.73 19.58 -20.09
N PRO A 13 1.24 18.33 -20.06
CA PRO A 13 -0.19 18.07 -20.07
C PRO A 13 -0.84 18.61 -18.78
N ASP A 14 -2.08 19.08 -18.86
CA ASP A 14 -2.84 19.53 -17.67
C ASP A 14 -3.30 18.33 -16.84
N PHE A 15 -2.32 17.73 -16.14
CA PHE A 15 -2.56 16.64 -15.22
C PHE A 15 -2.50 17.15 -13.77
N ARG A 16 -3.53 16.85 -13.00
CA ARG A 16 -3.58 17.12 -11.56
C ARG A 16 -3.80 15.82 -10.80
N PHE A 17 -3.10 15.67 -9.69
CA PHE A 17 -3.39 14.57 -8.77
C PHE A 17 -4.80 14.72 -8.19
N PRO A 18 -5.50 13.59 -7.94
CA PRO A 18 -6.83 13.65 -7.34
C PRO A 18 -6.76 14.33 -5.96
N GLU A 19 -7.74 15.14 -5.66
CA GLU A 19 -7.90 15.75 -4.35
C GLU A 19 -8.28 14.69 -3.31
N THR A 20 -7.92 14.97 -2.06
CA THR A 20 -8.34 14.12 -0.95
C THR A 20 -9.85 14.21 -0.81
N PRO A 21 -10.59 13.08 -0.73
CA PRO A 21 -12.03 13.10 -0.53
C PRO A 21 -12.41 13.89 0.74
N GLU A 22 -13.45 14.68 0.62
CA GLU A 22 -14.03 15.37 1.78
C GLU A 22 -14.75 14.38 2.71
N GLY A 23 -14.85 14.74 3.98
CA GLY A 23 -15.58 13.98 4.99
C GLY A 23 -14.68 13.31 6.05
N PRO A 24 -15.28 12.56 6.97
CA PRO A 24 -14.55 11.92 8.05
C PRO A 24 -13.63 10.84 7.50
N ARG A 25 -12.36 10.90 7.91
CA ARG A 25 -11.37 9.88 7.51
C ARG A 25 -11.61 8.60 8.28
N PRO A 26 -11.57 7.42 7.62
CA PRO A 26 -11.60 6.16 8.33
C PRO A 26 -10.41 6.06 9.30
N THR A 27 -10.71 5.61 10.52
CA THR A 27 -9.69 5.42 11.55
C THR A 27 -9.07 4.03 11.45
N PHE A 28 -7.90 3.84 12.03
CA PHE A 28 -7.26 2.53 12.11
C PHE A 28 -8.16 1.48 12.80
N GLY A 29 -8.93 1.89 13.80
CA GLY A 29 -9.87 1.01 14.49
C GLY A 29 -10.93 0.38 13.58
N SER A 30 -11.31 1.06 12.50
CA SER A 30 -12.35 0.57 11.57
C SER A 30 -11.97 -0.69 10.79
N ILE A 31 -10.68 -1.01 10.69
CA ILE A 31 -10.20 -2.22 10.00
C ILE A 31 -10.02 -3.43 10.92
N LEU A 32 -10.05 -3.23 12.25
CA LEU A 32 -9.72 -4.26 13.22
C LEU A 32 -10.80 -5.33 13.32
N GLU A 33 -10.34 -6.58 13.52
CA GLU A 33 -11.23 -7.70 13.81
C GLU A 33 -11.57 -7.72 15.32
N PRO A 34 -12.85 -8.01 15.68
CA PRO A 34 -13.27 -8.03 17.08
C PRO A 34 -12.65 -9.19 17.88
N ALA A 35 -12.39 -10.32 17.23
CA ALA A 35 -11.87 -11.54 17.84
C ALA A 35 -10.71 -12.13 17.03
N PRO A 36 -9.55 -11.46 17.00
CA PRO A 36 -8.40 -11.95 16.23
C PRO A 36 -7.81 -13.21 16.85
N PRO A 37 -7.31 -14.18 16.06
CA PRO A 37 -6.64 -15.37 16.56
C PRO A 37 -5.42 -15.08 17.42
N GLU A 38 -5.19 -15.88 18.45
CA GLU A 38 -4.09 -15.69 19.40
C GLU A 38 -2.70 -15.79 18.78
N LYS A 39 -2.55 -16.51 17.67
CA LYS A 39 -1.26 -16.65 16.93
C LYS A 39 -0.63 -15.30 16.53
N TYR A 40 -1.40 -14.23 16.50
CA TYR A 40 -0.91 -12.88 16.18
C TYR A 40 -0.38 -12.11 17.40
N ILE A 41 -0.56 -12.64 18.60
CA ILE A 41 -0.04 -12.05 19.84
C ILE A 41 1.48 -12.26 19.88
N LEU A 42 2.22 -11.22 20.26
CA LEU A 42 3.66 -11.34 20.46
C LEU A 42 3.96 -12.21 21.68
N THR A 43 4.93 -13.10 21.52
CA THR A 43 5.46 -13.85 22.67
C THR A 43 6.18 -12.88 23.64
N ASP A 44 6.26 -13.24 24.93
CA ASP A 44 6.97 -12.42 25.94
C ASP A 44 8.41 -12.14 25.49
N ARG A 45 9.10 -13.17 24.99
CA ARG A 45 10.48 -13.04 24.48
C ARG A 45 10.61 -12.01 23.37
N LEU A 46 9.67 -12.01 22.42
CA LEU A 46 9.70 -11.04 21.29
C LEU A 46 9.35 -9.64 21.76
N TRP A 47 8.36 -9.52 22.65
CA TRP A 47 7.95 -8.23 23.19
C TRP A 47 9.07 -7.58 24.02
N ASP A 48 9.70 -8.32 24.91
CA ASP A 48 10.85 -7.87 25.70
C ASP A 48 12.04 -7.48 24.82
N TYR A 49 12.29 -8.24 23.75
CA TYR A 49 13.32 -7.89 22.78
C TYR A 49 13.03 -6.55 22.12
N LEU A 50 11.81 -6.32 21.62
CA LEU A 50 11.44 -5.07 20.96
C LEU A 50 11.54 -3.86 21.90
N GLN A 51 11.16 -4.01 23.17
CA GLN A 51 11.28 -2.95 24.16
C GLN A 51 12.76 -2.59 24.41
N ARG A 52 13.61 -3.56 24.69
CA ARG A 52 15.06 -3.35 24.87
C ARG A 52 15.73 -2.77 23.63
N TYR A 53 15.31 -3.22 22.45
CA TYR A 53 15.82 -2.69 21.18
C TYR A 53 15.44 -1.21 21.01
N ALA A 54 14.21 -0.84 21.30
CA ALA A 54 13.74 0.54 21.23
C ALA A 54 14.49 1.44 22.23
N GLU A 55 14.70 0.99 23.47
CA GLU A 55 15.48 1.72 24.49
C GLU A 55 16.92 1.96 24.07
N LYS A 56 17.60 0.91 23.55
CA LYS A 56 18.96 1.00 23.03
C LYS A 56 19.10 2.04 21.91
N HIS A 57 18.13 2.09 21.01
CA HIS A 57 18.16 3.05 19.90
C HIS A 57 17.80 4.46 20.35
N ARG A 58 16.88 4.62 21.29
CA ARG A 58 16.57 5.92 21.88
C ARG A 58 17.77 6.52 22.60
N ALA A 59 18.51 5.71 23.36
CA ALA A 59 19.73 6.13 24.03
C ALA A 59 20.83 6.61 23.06
N LYS A 60 20.79 6.16 21.80
CA LYS A 60 21.71 6.57 20.72
C LYS A 60 21.17 7.73 19.86
N GLY A 61 20.03 8.32 20.22
CA GLY A 61 19.38 9.35 19.41
C GLY A 61 18.74 8.85 18.10
N ASN A 62 18.61 7.52 17.91
CA ASN A 62 17.98 6.95 16.73
C ASN A 62 16.47 6.77 16.94
N GLY A 63 15.69 7.06 15.89
CA GLY A 63 14.22 6.88 15.91
C GLY A 63 13.74 5.44 15.69
N PHE A 64 14.59 4.44 15.85
CA PHE A 64 14.21 3.04 15.71
C PHE A 64 13.45 2.52 16.92
N GLY A 65 12.43 1.70 16.66
CA GLY A 65 11.63 1.08 17.70
C GLY A 65 10.41 0.41 17.09
N PHE A 66 9.44 0.13 17.92
CA PHE A 66 8.14 -0.35 17.50
C PHE A 66 7.11 0.79 17.45
N GLY A 67 6.01 0.57 16.72
CA GLY A 67 4.87 1.49 16.64
C GLY A 67 3.63 0.89 17.28
N LEU A 68 3.14 1.47 18.38
CA LEU A 68 1.81 1.16 18.89
C LEU A 68 0.79 1.98 18.11
N ALA A 69 -0.16 1.29 17.49
CA ALA A 69 -1.20 1.94 16.69
C ALA A 69 -2.28 2.54 17.60
N ASN A 70 -2.70 3.76 17.27
CA ASN A 70 -3.87 4.38 17.90
C ASN A 70 -5.12 4.01 17.08
N PRO A 71 -6.14 3.34 17.67
CA PRO A 71 -7.36 2.99 16.95
C PRO A 71 -8.11 4.20 16.36
N ASP A 72 -8.05 5.35 17.01
CA ASP A 72 -8.72 6.58 16.58
C ASP A 72 -7.90 7.40 15.56
N GLY A 73 -6.68 6.97 15.29
CA GLY A 73 -5.73 7.65 14.42
C GLY A 73 -5.56 6.98 13.07
N VAL A 74 -4.50 7.43 12.38
CA VAL A 74 -4.06 6.88 11.10
C VAL A 74 -2.92 5.87 11.36
N SER A 75 -2.90 4.78 10.62
CA SER A 75 -1.85 3.77 10.72
C SER A 75 -0.52 4.26 10.12
N ARG A 76 0.57 3.66 10.58
CA ARG A 76 1.87 3.72 9.88
C ARG A 76 1.80 2.87 8.60
N THR A 77 2.79 3.03 7.73
CA THR A 77 2.92 2.25 6.50
C THR A 77 3.18 0.78 6.81
N LEU A 78 2.42 -0.10 6.16
CA LEU A 78 2.69 -1.54 6.16
C LEU A 78 3.84 -1.82 5.20
N SER A 79 4.96 -2.33 5.70
CA SER A 79 6.11 -2.68 4.86
C SER A 79 6.10 -4.14 4.42
N ALA A 80 6.82 -4.45 3.33
CA ALA A 80 7.03 -5.83 2.89
C ALA A 80 7.77 -6.70 3.91
N ARG A 81 8.40 -6.10 4.94
CA ARG A 81 9.12 -6.77 6.02
C ARG A 81 8.27 -7.04 7.26
N TYR A 82 7.01 -6.60 7.27
CA TYR A 82 6.10 -6.76 8.40
C TYR A 82 6.00 -8.21 8.90
N TYR A 83 6.17 -9.19 8.03
CA TYR A 83 6.16 -10.61 8.38
C TYR A 83 7.20 -11.01 9.44
N LYS A 84 8.30 -10.24 9.60
CA LYS A 84 9.40 -10.60 10.51
C LYS A 84 8.96 -10.50 11.97
N ASP A 85 8.63 -9.31 12.44
CA ASP A 85 8.27 -9.04 13.84
C ASP A 85 7.00 -8.19 13.97
N GLY A 86 6.55 -7.58 12.86
CA GLY A 86 5.36 -6.73 12.84
C GLY A 86 5.52 -5.44 13.63
N SER A 87 6.76 -5.05 13.93
CA SER A 87 7.05 -3.95 14.85
C SER A 87 6.57 -2.58 14.38
N GLU A 88 6.33 -2.40 13.08
CA GLU A 88 5.85 -1.11 12.55
C GLU A 88 4.43 -0.78 13.02
N ILE A 89 3.56 -1.79 13.20
CA ILE A 89 2.15 -1.62 13.55
C ILE A 89 1.77 -2.68 14.58
N LEU A 90 1.81 -2.33 15.85
CA LEU A 90 1.40 -3.20 16.93
C LEU A 90 0.11 -2.69 17.56
N ILE A 91 -0.81 -3.59 17.86
CA ILE A 91 -2.12 -3.31 18.42
C ILE A 91 -2.12 -3.61 19.90
N VAL A 92 -2.45 -2.61 20.70
CA VAL A 92 -2.56 -2.74 22.16
C VAL A 92 -3.75 -3.61 22.52
N ARG A 93 -3.59 -4.54 23.48
CA ARG A 93 -4.62 -5.47 23.96
C ARG A 93 -5.11 -5.16 25.36
N GLY A 94 -4.78 -4.01 25.89
CA GLY A 94 -5.07 -3.59 27.26
C GLY A 94 -3.84 -3.58 28.17
N LYS A 95 -4.04 -3.22 29.43
CA LYS A 95 -2.95 -3.09 30.41
C LYS A 95 -2.28 -4.45 30.68
N ARG A 96 -0.95 -4.47 30.72
CA ARG A 96 -0.11 -5.64 31.05
C ARG A 96 -0.29 -6.86 30.12
N LYS A 97 -0.81 -6.67 28.89
CA LYS A 97 -0.90 -7.72 27.88
C LYS A 97 0.03 -7.39 26.73
N ASN A 98 0.71 -8.41 26.21
CA ASN A 98 1.53 -8.24 25.02
C ASN A 98 0.69 -7.71 23.85
N PRO A 99 1.21 -6.78 23.05
CA PRO A 99 0.54 -6.34 21.85
C PRO A 99 0.46 -7.48 20.83
N ARG A 100 -0.35 -7.28 19.80
CA ARG A 100 -0.45 -8.20 18.69
C ARG A 100 -0.11 -7.52 17.36
N ARG A 101 0.22 -8.33 16.38
CA ARG A 101 0.33 -7.90 14.99
C ARG A 101 -1.07 -7.79 14.36
N LEU A 102 -1.14 -7.16 13.19
CA LEU A 102 -2.29 -7.26 12.31
C LEU A 102 -2.57 -8.71 11.93
N THR A 103 -3.82 -9.08 11.80
CA THR A 103 -4.19 -10.31 11.08
C THR A 103 -4.00 -10.11 9.57
N ILE A 104 -4.06 -11.18 8.77
CA ILE A 104 -3.97 -11.08 7.32
C ILE A 104 -5.17 -10.30 6.76
N VAL A 105 -6.35 -10.49 7.33
CA VAL A 105 -7.58 -9.77 6.93
C VAL A 105 -7.46 -8.28 7.25
N GLU A 106 -6.94 -7.93 8.42
CA GLU A 106 -6.69 -6.53 8.79
C GLU A 106 -5.63 -5.88 7.89
N ALA A 107 -4.55 -6.60 7.54
CA ALA A 107 -3.55 -6.13 6.60
C ALA A 107 -4.14 -5.89 5.20
N ALA A 108 -5.01 -6.78 4.73
CA ALA A 108 -5.73 -6.60 3.47
C ALA A 108 -6.64 -5.37 3.51
N ARG A 109 -7.43 -5.21 4.58
CA ARG A 109 -8.30 -4.03 4.76
C ARG A 109 -7.50 -2.74 4.80
N LEU A 110 -6.37 -2.71 5.51
CA LEU A 110 -5.47 -1.57 5.60
C LEU A 110 -4.95 -1.14 4.22
N MET A 111 -4.66 -2.12 3.36
CA MET A 111 -4.17 -1.90 2.00
C MET A 111 -5.29 -1.69 0.97
N GLY A 112 -6.56 -1.62 1.40
CA GLY A 112 -7.70 -1.37 0.51
C GLY A 112 -8.24 -2.60 -0.21
N TYR A 113 -7.88 -3.81 0.20
CA TYR A 113 -8.36 -5.08 -0.35
C TYR A 113 -9.53 -5.68 0.45
N GLY A 114 -10.14 -4.93 1.38
CA GLY A 114 -11.18 -5.43 2.27
C GLY A 114 -12.45 -5.93 1.55
N GLU A 115 -12.71 -5.50 0.32
CA GLU A 115 -13.81 -6.03 -0.49
C GLU A 115 -13.50 -7.41 -1.09
N LEU A 116 -12.23 -7.71 -1.33
CA LEU A 116 -11.76 -8.97 -1.91
C LEU A 116 -11.36 -10.00 -0.85
N VAL A 117 -10.97 -9.55 0.34
CA VAL A 117 -10.50 -10.41 1.43
C VAL A 117 -11.40 -10.21 2.64
N LYS A 118 -12.33 -11.12 2.86
CA LYS A 118 -13.25 -11.11 4.01
C LYS A 118 -12.76 -12.03 5.14
N THR A 119 -12.14 -13.12 4.77
CA THR A 119 -11.63 -14.15 5.68
C THR A 119 -10.18 -14.49 5.38
N ARG A 120 -9.53 -15.25 6.28
CA ARG A 120 -8.16 -15.73 6.06
C ARG A 120 -8.06 -16.68 4.85
N ASP A 121 -9.12 -17.43 4.56
CA ASP A 121 -9.15 -18.45 3.50
C ASP A 121 -9.20 -17.83 2.09
N ASP A 122 -9.61 -16.57 1.98
CA ASP A 122 -9.56 -15.81 0.72
C ASP A 122 -8.11 -15.54 0.24
N VAL A 123 -7.11 -15.82 1.09
CA VAL A 123 -5.69 -15.59 0.81
C VAL A 123 -4.95 -16.94 0.74
N PRO A 124 -4.79 -17.54 -0.46
CA PRO A 124 -4.30 -18.92 -0.63
C PRO A 124 -2.77 -19.06 -0.51
N VAL A 125 -2.14 -18.22 0.30
CA VAL A 125 -0.69 -18.26 0.56
C VAL A 125 -0.41 -18.23 2.07
N SER A 126 0.82 -18.52 2.49
CA SER A 126 1.22 -18.42 3.90
C SER A 126 1.12 -16.99 4.44
N ASP A 127 0.96 -16.82 5.76
CA ASP A 127 0.92 -15.49 6.39
C ASP A 127 2.17 -14.65 6.04
N THR A 128 3.34 -15.27 5.98
CA THR A 128 4.59 -14.62 5.57
C THR A 128 4.51 -14.06 4.16
N GLN A 129 4.01 -14.85 3.21
CA GLN A 129 3.86 -14.40 1.82
C GLN A 129 2.76 -13.33 1.69
N ALA A 130 1.65 -13.50 2.41
CA ALA A 130 0.56 -12.52 2.42
C ALA A 130 1.05 -11.13 2.89
N TYR A 131 1.76 -11.05 4.00
CA TYR A 131 2.34 -9.77 4.46
C TYR A 131 3.33 -9.17 3.45
N ARG A 132 4.17 -10.00 2.83
CA ARG A 132 5.09 -9.51 1.79
C ARG A 132 4.35 -8.97 0.58
N GLN A 133 3.30 -9.64 0.13
CA GLN A 133 2.49 -9.23 -1.02
C GLN A 133 1.75 -7.93 -0.70
N PHE A 134 1.04 -7.85 0.43
CA PHE A 134 0.36 -6.61 0.83
C PHE A 134 1.33 -5.45 1.02
N GLY A 135 2.47 -5.65 1.68
CA GLY A 135 3.46 -4.60 1.89
C GLY A 135 4.18 -4.14 0.62
N ASN A 136 4.21 -4.96 -0.44
CA ASN A 136 4.73 -4.59 -1.76
C ASN A 136 3.63 -4.09 -2.71
N SER A 137 2.36 -4.23 -2.32
CA SER A 137 1.25 -3.82 -3.18
C SER A 137 1.04 -2.31 -3.17
N VAL A 138 0.27 -1.85 -4.12
CA VAL A 138 -0.27 -0.50 -4.15
C VAL A 138 -1.69 -0.50 -3.59
N VAL A 139 -2.13 0.61 -3.02
CA VAL A 139 -3.52 0.77 -2.56
C VAL A 139 -4.44 0.95 -3.77
N PRO A 140 -5.37 0.00 -4.06
CA PRO A 140 -6.20 0.04 -5.27
C PRO A 140 -6.99 1.33 -5.43
N LEU A 141 -7.54 1.87 -4.34
CA LEU A 141 -8.31 3.11 -4.36
C LEU A 141 -7.48 4.30 -4.85
N VAL A 142 -6.22 4.40 -4.40
CA VAL A 142 -5.30 5.48 -4.82
C VAL A 142 -4.97 5.33 -6.30
N VAL A 143 -4.62 4.11 -6.75
CA VAL A 143 -4.29 3.86 -8.15
C VAL A 143 -5.49 4.10 -9.07
N THR A 144 -6.69 3.73 -8.63
CA THR A 144 -7.93 4.00 -9.37
C THR A 144 -8.18 5.50 -9.50
N ALA A 145 -8.00 6.26 -8.42
CA ALA A 145 -8.20 7.71 -8.46
C ALA A 145 -7.18 8.39 -9.39
N VAL A 146 -5.90 8.03 -9.30
CA VAL A 146 -4.86 8.54 -10.20
C VAL A 146 -5.12 8.11 -11.64
N GLY A 147 -5.51 6.85 -11.85
CA GLY A 147 -5.81 6.31 -13.18
C GLY A 147 -6.97 7.06 -13.87
N ARG A 148 -8.00 7.45 -13.11
CA ARG A 148 -9.09 8.28 -13.65
C ARG A 148 -8.57 9.62 -14.15
N GLN A 149 -7.70 10.30 -13.41
CA GLN A 149 -7.11 11.58 -13.83
C GLN A 149 -6.24 11.41 -15.09
N ILE A 150 -5.48 10.31 -15.19
CA ILE A 150 -4.72 9.99 -16.40
C ILE A 150 -5.66 9.80 -17.59
N LEU A 151 -6.75 9.06 -17.41
CA LEU A 151 -7.74 8.82 -18.47
C LEU A 151 -8.40 10.12 -18.95
N GLU A 152 -8.69 11.07 -18.06
CA GLU A 152 -9.24 12.37 -18.46
C GLU A 152 -8.25 13.14 -19.36
N VAL A 153 -6.97 13.19 -18.99
CA VAL A 153 -5.93 13.80 -19.83
C VAL A 153 -5.81 13.08 -21.18
N MET A 154 -5.94 11.75 -21.19
CA MET A 154 -5.89 10.98 -22.44
C MET A 154 -7.09 11.24 -23.34
N LYS A 155 -8.30 11.36 -22.78
CA LYS A 155 -9.53 11.63 -23.54
C LYS A 155 -9.43 12.97 -24.29
N THR A 156 -8.96 14.03 -23.65
CA THR A 156 -8.80 15.35 -24.29
C THR A 156 -7.91 15.31 -25.52
N ARG A 157 -6.99 14.34 -25.59
CA ARG A 157 -6.09 14.13 -26.75
C ARG A 157 -6.63 13.14 -27.77
N ILE A 158 -7.47 12.20 -27.35
CA ILE A 158 -8.11 11.21 -28.26
C ILE A 158 -9.21 11.89 -29.07
N ASP A 159 -9.96 12.82 -28.47
CA ASP A 159 -10.99 13.61 -29.13
C ASP A 159 -10.40 14.64 -30.13
N ASP A 160 -9.11 14.96 -30.00
CA ASP A 160 -8.36 15.69 -31.01
C ASP A 160 -7.89 14.70 -32.11
N GLU A 161 -8.53 14.72 -33.30
CA GLU A 161 -8.23 13.80 -34.43
C GLU A 161 -6.73 13.70 -34.75
N LYS A 162 -5.95 14.76 -34.52
CA LYS A 162 -4.49 14.77 -34.63
C LYS A 162 -3.80 13.89 -33.62
N GLY A 163 -4.29 13.82 -32.36
CA GLY A 163 -3.73 12.98 -31.29
C GLY A 163 -3.85 11.50 -31.57
N PHE A 164 -4.96 11.05 -32.13
CA PHE A 164 -5.17 9.66 -32.50
C PHE A 164 -4.27 9.18 -33.65
N THR A 165 -4.00 10.07 -34.61
CA THR A 165 -3.08 9.80 -35.72
C THR A 165 -1.63 9.70 -35.27
N LEU A 166 -1.20 10.54 -34.30
CA LEU A 166 0.15 10.51 -33.73
C LEU A 166 0.40 9.22 -32.91
N LEU A 167 -0.58 8.73 -32.16
CA LEU A 167 -0.50 7.45 -31.45
C LEU A 167 -0.28 6.26 -32.41
N LYS A 168 -0.87 6.29 -33.62
CA LYS A 168 -0.69 5.25 -34.63
C LYS A 168 0.65 5.35 -35.36
N GLN A 169 1.25 6.52 -35.45
CA GLN A 169 2.44 6.80 -36.28
C GLN A 169 3.76 6.80 -35.47
N ASN A 170 3.73 6.62 -34.14
CA ASN A 170 4.95 6.66 -33.33
C ASN A 170 5.92 5.53 -33.75
N PRO A 171 7.07 5.84 -34.40
CA PRO A 171 8.00 4.84 -34.93
C PRO A 171 8.68 4.01 -33.84
N ARG A 172 8.72 4.47 -32.59
CA ARG A 172 9.30 3.72 -31.45
C ARG A 172 8.48 2.47 -31.12
N SER A 173 7.16 2.47 -31.35
CA SER A 173 6.31 1.28 -31.16
C SER A 173 6.66 0.17 -32.17
N LYS A 174 7.10 0.53 -33.37
CA LYS A 174 7.53 -0.42 -34.41
C LYS A 174 8.88 -1.08 -34.10
N ARG A 175 9.82 -0.35 -33.51
CA ARG A 175 11.15 -0.91 -33.11
C ARG A 175 11.04 -1.93 -31.97
N ARG A 176 10.19 -1.71 -30.98
CA ARG A 176 9.97 -2.68 -29.90
C ARG A 176 9.33 -3.99 -30.35
N ARG A 177 8.37 -3.91 -31.31
CA ARG A 177 7.74 -5.12 -31.90
C ARG A 177 8.69 -5.93 -32.77
N LYS A 178 9.69 -5.30 -33.38
CA LYS A 178 10.70 -6.00 -34.20
C LYS A 178 11.74 -6.70 -33.30
N ALA A 179 12.13 -6.11 -32.18
CA ALA A 179 13.08 -6.71 -31.22
C ALA A 179 12.51 -7.95 -30.50
N LEU A 180 11.18 -8.01 -30.30
CA LEU A 180 10.48 -9.15 -29.66
C LEU A 180 10.16 -10.31 -30.64
N ARG A 181 10.41 -10.14 -31.94
CA ARG A 181 10.23 -11.19 -32.98
C ARG A 181 11.52 -11.86 -33.41
N THR A 182 12.68 -11.41 -32.90
CA THR A 182 14.02 -11.91 -33.27
C THR A 182 14.79 -12.50 -32.05
N SER A 183 14.08 -12.78 -30.96
CA SER A 183 14.57 -13.55 -29.81
C SER A 183 13.67 -14.83 -29.62
#